data_be61eb7638243dfab0fc170114425c5d
#
_entry.id   be61eb7638243dfab0fc170114425c5d
#
_cell.length_a   1.000
_cell.length_b   1.000
_cell.length_c   1.000
_cell.angle_alpha   90.00
_cell.angle_beta   90.00
_cell.angle_gamma   90.00
#
_symmetry.space_group_name_H-M   'P 1'
#
loop_
_entity.id
_entity.type
_entity.pdbx_description
1 polymer ?
#
loop_
_entity_poly.entity_id
_entity_poly.type
_entity_poly.pdbx_seq_one_letter_code
_entity_poly.pdbx_strand_id
1 'polypeptide(L)'
;FETLQRQVEDGLLDEKMNEEGVEGLLAWWEAQPRRRRNDLELKTALIQRLIDCNDHESAYEFTLEIMKKLGDNTPISHELCTQITRLQAEDNSKLLKLVEKRAKRADESQRCCLNRALGYLYVRNNDFAKAAEAFKEVTACPPQLQPNDVMMASYVFEQAGDKEAAEKIRQDS
;
A
#
# COMPACT_ATOMS: atom_id res chain seq x y z
N PHE A 1 -11.35 10.05 20.50
CA PHE A 1 -11.59 11.28 19.72
C PHE A 1 -11.15 11.11 18.25
N GLU A 2 -9.90 10.74 18.02
CA GLU A 2 -9.38 10.48 16.66
C GLU A 2 -10.13 9.34 15.97
N THR A 3 -10.45 8.28 16.70
CA THR A 3 -11.20 7.14 16.18
C THR A 3 -12.60 7.55 15.72
N LEU A 4 -13.27 8.40 16.51
CA LEU A 4 -14.61 8.89 16.15
C LEU A 4 -14.56 9.78 14.90
N GLN A 5 -13.57 10.67 14.84
CA GLN A 5 -13.36 11.52 13.66
C GLN A 5 -13.12 10.68 12.40
N ARG A 6 -12.29 9.63 12.51
CA ARG A 6 -12.01 8.71 11.42
C ARG A 6 -13.28 8.00 10.95
N GLN A 7 -14.11 7.55 11.88
CA GLN A 7 -15.38 6.88 11.54
C GLN A 7 -16.34 7.80 10.79
N VAL A 8 -16.39 9.06 11.20
CA VAL A 8 -17.23 10.07 10.52
C VAL A 8 -16.71 10.33 9.11
N GLU A 9 -15.40 10.45 8.94
CA GLU A 9 -14.78 10.67 7.63
C GLU A 9 -14.99 9.47 6.70
N ASP A 10 -14.83 8.24 7.20
CA ASP A 10 -15.08 7.02 6.44
C ASP A 10 -16.56 6.95 5.99
N GLY A 11 -17.46 7.33 6.87
CA GLY A 11 -18.90 7.38 6.55
C GLY A 11 -19.23 8.37 5.44
N LEU A 12 -18.59 9.54 5.46
CA LEU A 12 -18.76 10.56 4.42
C LEU A 12 -18.26 10.07 3.07
N LEU A 13 -17.10 9.42 3.04
CA LEU A 13 -16.54 8.86 1.81
C LEU A 13 -17.45 7.77 1.23
N ASP A 14 -17.95 6.88 2.08
CA ASP A 14 -18.87 5.82 1.66
C ASP A 14 -20.18 6.40 1.12
N GLU A 15 -20.73 7.42 1.79
CA GLU A 15 -21.94 8.08 1.36
C GLU A 15 -21.77 8.71 -0.03
N LYS A 16 -20.67 9.44 -0.26
CA LYS A 16 -20.39 10.04 -1.56
C LYS A 16 -20.21 8.99 -2.65
N MET A 17 -19.52 7.91 -2.33
CA MET A 17 -19.32 6.81 -3.27
C MET A 17 -20.65 6.15 -3.65
N ASN A 18 -21.52 5.92 -2.67
CA ASN A 18 -22.81 5.27 -2.91
C ASN A 18 -23.79 6.16 -3.68
N GLU A 19 -23.76 7.48 -3.45
CA GLU A 19 -24.67 8.41 -4.11
C GLU A 19 -24.26 8.76 -5.54
N GLU A 20 -22.98 9.01 -5.76
CA GLU A 20 -22.51 9.64 -7.00
C GLU A 20 -21.40 8.86 -7.72
N GLY A 21 -20.96 7.76 -7.14
CA GLY A 21 -19.86 6.95 -7.70
C GLY A 21 -18.50 7.61 -7.60
N VAL A 22 -17.54 7.11 -8.37
CA VAL A 22 -16.15 7.58 -8.36
C VAL A 22 -16.04 9.05 -8.77
N GLU A 23 -16.77 9.46 -9.80
CA GLU A 23 -16.73 10.85 -10.27
C GLU A 23 -17.23 11.82 -9.21
N GLY A 24 -18.29 11.45 -8.52
CA GLY A 24 -18.82 12.26 -7.42
C GLY A 24 -17.88 12.34 -6.23
N LEU A 25 -17.24 11.23 -5.91
CA LEU A 25 -16.24 11.19 -4.84
C LEU A 25 -15.06 12.10 -5.16
N LEU A 26 -14.53 12.03 -6.38
CA LEU A 26 -13.42 12.88 -6.81
C LEU A 26 -13.80 14.35 -6.85
N ALA A 27 -15.01 14.68 -7.31
CA ALA A 27 -15.51 16.06 -7.31
C ALA A 27 -15.65 16.59 -5.88
N TRP A 28 -16.17 15.77 -4.97
CA TRP A 28 -16.27 16.13 -3.55
C TRP A 28 -14.89 16.41 -2.95
N TRP A 29 -13.91 15.57 -3.28
CA TRP A 29 -12.53 15.74 -2.81
C TRP A 29 -11.92 17.06 -3.27
N GLU A 30 -12.07 17.38 -4.56
CA GLU A 30 -11.55 18.63 -5.13
C GLU A 30 -12.19 19.86 -4.48
N ALA A 31 -13.43 19.75 -4.01
CA ALA A 31 -14.13 20.85 -3.35
C ALA A 31 -13.70 21.04 -1.89
N GLN A 32 -12.93 20.11 -1.32
CA GLN A 32 -12.50 20.22 0.06
C GLN A 32 -11.42 21.29 0.23
N PRO A 33 -11.38 21.98 1.39
CA PRO A 33 -10.29 22.92 1.67
C PRO A 33 -8.92 22.24 1.60
N ARG A 34 -7.92 23.01 1.22
CA ARG A 34 -6.54 22.51 1.11
C ARG A 34 -6.07 21.79 2.37
N ARG A 35 -6.45 22.29 3.54
CA ARG A 35 -6.10 21.67 4.82
C ARG A 35 -6.58 20.22 4.90
N ARG A 36 -7.81 19.94 4.47
CA ARG A 36 -8.36 18.59 4.47
C ARG A 36 -7.70 17.73 3.41
N ARG A 37 -7.45 18.29 2.24
CA ARG A 37 -6.79 17.55 1.16
C ARG A 37 -5.34 17.19 1.47
N ASN A 38 -4.71 17.86 2.46
CA ASN A 38 -3.37 17.54 2.93
C ASN A 38 -3.36 16.58 4.13
N ASP A 39 -4.52 16.19 4.64
CA ASP A 39 -4.63 15.22 5.73
C ASP A 39 -4.29 13.83 5.19
N LEU A 40 -3.21 13.23 5.72
CA LEU A 40 -2.70 11.94 5.25
C LEU A 40 -3.68 10.80 5.49
N GLU A 41 -4.37 10.81 6.64
CA GLU A 41 -5.34 9.75 6.94
C GLU A 41 -6.54 9.83 6.00
N LEU A 42 -7.03 11.03 5.74
CA LEU A 42 -8.15 11.23 4.82
C LEU A 42 -7.77 10.84 3.39
N LYS A 43 -6.57 11.21 2.94
CA LYS A 43 -6.06 10.80 1.62
C LYS A 43 -5.95 9.29 1.51
N THR A 44 -5.44 8.63 2.55
CA THR A 44 -5.31 7.17 2.56
C THR A 44 -6.68 6.50 2.48
N ALA A 45 -7.67 7.04 3.19
CA ALA A 45 -9.04 6.55 3.11
C ALA A 45 -9.63 6.74 1.71
N LEU A 46 -9.36 7.87 1.08
CA LEU A 46 -9.76 8.13 -0.31
C LEU A 46 -9.15 7.10 -1.26
N ILE A 47 -7.85 6.85 -1.13
CA ILE A 47 -7.13 5.87 -1.94
C ILE A 47 -7.79 4.48 -1.80
N GLN A 48 -8.11 4.08 -0.57
CA GLN A 48 -8.78 2.82 -0.32
C GLN A 48 -10.11 2.73 -1.09
N ARG A 49 -10.92 3.78 -1.04
CA ARG A 49 -12.22 3.80 -1.75
C ARG A 49 -12.05 3.71 -3.25
N LEU A 50 -11.05 4.40 -3.79
CA LEU A 50 -10.75 4.35 -5.23
C LEU A 50 -10.33 2.95 -5.66
N ILE A 51 -9.48 2.28 -4.88
CA ILE A 51 -9.08 0.91 -5.16
C ILE A 51 -10.28 -0.04 -5.08
N ASP A 52 -11.12 0.12 -4.06
CA ASP A 52 -12.33 -0.70 -3.89
C ASP A 52 -13.27 -0.60 -5.09
N CYS A 53 -13.26 0.53 -5.78
CA CYS A 53 -14.06 0.77 -6.99
C CYS A 53 -13.27 0.51 -8.28
N ASN A 54 -12.10 -0.07 -8.16
CA ASN A 54 -11.23 -0.43 -9.29
C ASN A 54 -10.70 0.77 -10.08
N ASP A 55 -10.66 1.96 -9.48
CA ASP A 55 -10.02 3.13 -10.08
C ASP A 55 -8.57 3.22 -9.61
N HIS A 56 -7.75 2.32 -10.14
CA HIS A 56 -6.33 2.24 -9.78
C HIS A 56 -5.53 3.41 -10.31
N GLU A 57 -5.94 4.03 -11.40
CA GLU A 57 -5.24 5.17 -11.97
C GLU A 57 -5.29 6.37 -11.02
N SER A 58 -6.48 6.74 -10.55
CA SER A 58 -6.62 7.84 -9.58
C SER A 58 -5.95 7.50 -8.27
N ALA A 59 -6.12 6.27 -7.79
CA ALA A 59 -5.49 5.81 -6.55
C ALA A 59 -3.96 5.91 -6.63
N TYR A 60 -3.39 5.55 -7.76
CA TYR A 60 -1.95 5.64 -8.00
C TYR A 60 -1.45 7.08 -7.94
N GLU A 61 -2.15 8.00 -8.60
CA GLU A 61 -1.76 9.41 -8.60
C GLU A 61 -1.78 10.01 -7.19
N PHE A 62 -2.80 9.71 -6.40
CA PHE A 62 -2.85 10.16 -5.00
C PHE A 62 -1.76 9.54 -4.14
N THR A 63 -1.48 8.25 -4.34
CA THR A 63 -0.40 7.55 -3.61
C THR A 63 0.95 8.17 -3.96
N LEU A 64 1.20 8.40 -5.23
CA LEU A 64 2.44 9.01 -5.71
C LEU A 64 2.63 10.41 -5.12
N GLU A 65 1.56 11.20 -5.06
CA GLU A 65 1.58 12.55 -4.46
C GLU A 65 1.97 12.48 -2.98
N ILE A 66 1.36 11.56 -2.22
CA ILE A 66 1.72 11.38 -0.80
C ILE A 66 3.21 11.06 -0.68
N MET A 67 3.69 10.07 -1.43
CA MET A 67 5.08 9.62 -1.32
C MET A 67 6.08 10.71 -1.70
N LYS A 68 5.76 11.55 -2.66
CA LYS A 68 6.62 12.67 -3.05
C LYS A 68 6.71 13.74 -1.97
N LYS A 69 5.63 13.97 -1.24
CA LYS A 69 5.54 15.05 -0.24
C LYS A 69 5.87 14.59 1.17
N LEU A 70 5.95 13.28 1.40
CA LEU A 70 6.19 12.73 2.73
C LEU A 70 7.62 13.04 3.18
N GLY A 71 7.77 13.78 4.29
CA GLY A 71 9.08 14.12 4.83
C GLY A 71 9.86 12.90 5.30
N ASP A 72 11.20 13.01 5.30
CA ASP A 72 12.08 11.89 5.66
C ASP A 72 11.86 11.42 7.10
N ASN A 73 11.44 12.32 7.99
CA ASN A 73 11.20 12.02 9.40
C ASN A 73 9.75 11.60 9.68
N THR A 74 8.87 11.68 8.69
CA THR A 74 7.47 11.29 8.84
C THR A 74 7.32 9.82 8.49
N PRO A 75 6.89 8.96 9.43
CA PRO A 75 6.73 7.54 9.12
C PRO A 75 5.59 7.31 8.15
N ILE A 76 5.76 6.32 7.29
CA ILE A 76 4.68 5.87 6.42
C ILE A 76 3.72 5.01 7.26
N SER A 77 2.41 5.20 7.09
CA SER A 77 1.43 4.42 7.83
C SER A 77 1.33 3.00 7.30
N HIS A 78 1.00 2.07 8.19
CA HIS A 78 0.72 0.69 7.82
C HIS A 78 -0.43 0.62 6.82
N GLU A 79 -1.43 1.46 6.98
CA GLU A 79 -2.60 1.51 6.10
C GLU A 79 -2.23 1.91 4.68
N LEU A 80 -1.36 2.91 4.53
CA LEU A 80 -0.90 3.31 3.21
C LEU A 80 -0.09 2.20 2.54
N CYS A 81 0.78 1.53 3.28
CA CYS A 81 1.52 0.38 2.77
C CYS A 81 0.58 -0.71 2.29
N THR A 82 -0.49 -0.98 3.04
CA THR A 82 -1.51 -1.96 2.65
C THR A 82 -2.19 -1.55 1.34
N GLN A 83 -2.52 -0.28 1.17
CA GLN A 83 -3.11 0.17 -0.10
C GLN A 83 -2.13 0.04 -1.26
N ILE A 84 -0.85 0.29 -1.02
CA ILE A 84 0.17 0.08 -2.07
C ILE A 84 0.20 -1.37 -2.54
N THR A 85 0.04 -2.35 -1.63
CA THR A 85 0.00 -3.77 -2.03
C THR A 85 -1.16 -4.09 -2.96
N ARG A 86 -2.24 -3.33 -2.89
CA ARG A 86 -3.46 -3.54 -3.67
C ARG A 86 -3.46 -2.82 -5.02
N LEU A 87 -2.57 -1.84 -5.20
CA LEU A 87 -2.52 -1.04 -6.43
C LEU A 87 -2.14 -1.88 -7.65
N GLN A 88 -2.90 -1.72 -8.72
CA GLN A 88 -2.67 -2.38 -10.00
C GLN A 88 -2.44 -1.34 -11.11
N ALA A 89 -1.45 -0.48 -10.88
CA ALA A 89 -1.07 0.53 -11.87
C ALA A 89 -0.40 -0.12 -13.07
N GLU A 90 -0.68 0.38 -14.26
CA GLU A 90 -0.06 -0.10 -15.48
C GLU A 90 1.45 0.09 -15.47
N ASP A 91 1.91 1.25 -15.01
CA ASP A 91 3.32 1.55 -14.82
C ASP A 91 3.53 2.10 -13.41
N ASN A 92 4.14 1.31 -12.55
CA ASN A 92 4.40 1.67 -11.15
C ASN A 92 5.83 2.14 -10.90
N SER A 93 6.62 2.39 -11.94
CA SER A 93 8.06 2.65 -11.83
C SER A 93 8.40 3.84 -10.93
N LYS A 94 7.64 4.92 -11.00
CA LYS A 94 7.88 6.11 -10.17
C LYS A 94 7.61 5.83 -8.69
N LEU A 95 6.51 5.15 -8.40
CA LEU A 95 6.16 4.75 -7.03
C LEU A 95 7.20 3.77 -6.49
N LEU A 96 7.58 2.80 -7.29
CA LEU A 96 8.59 1.81 -6.90
C LEU A 96 9.89 2.48 -6.45
N LYS A 97 10.39 3.44 -7.21
CA LYS A 97 11.61 4.17 -6.85
C LYS A 97 11.49 4.91 -5.53
N LEU A 98 10.34 5.55 -5.30
CA LEU A 98 10.11 6.28 -4.04
C LEU A 98 10.05 5.33 -2.85
N VAL A 99 9.39 4.18 -3.00
CA VAL A 99 9.30 3.19 -1.93
C VAL A 99 10.66 2.54 -1.68
N GLU A 100 11.41 2.21 -2.73
CA GLU A 100 12.78 1.68 -2.60
C GLU A 100 13.70 2.63 -1.82
N LYS A 101 13.65 3.91 -2.17
CA LYS A 101 14.46 4.93 -1.49
C LYS A 101 14.09 5.01 0.00
N ARG A 102 12.80 4.95 0.29
CA ARG A 102 12.31 5.01 1.66
C ARG A 102 12.72 3.76 2.46
N ALA A 103 12.63 2.60 1.85
CA ALA A 103 13.00 1.34 2.49
C ALA A 103 14.48 1.29 2.87
N LYS A 104 15.35 1.86 2.06
CA LYS A 104 16.80 1.93 2.36
C LYS A 104 17.10 2.74 3.60
N ARG A 105 16.25 3.72 3.95
CA ARG A 105 16.44 4.60 5.11
C ARG A 105 15.56 4.20 6.29
N ALA A 106 14.76 3.17 6.13
CA ALA A 106 13.77 2.79 7.11
C ALA A 106 14.42 2.26 8.39
N ASP A 107 13.87 2.68 9.52
CA ASP A 107 14.21 2.06 10.79
C ASP A 107 13.48 0.72 10.90
N GLU A 108 13.74 0.00 11.98
CA GLU A 108 13.19 -1.34 12.19
C GLU A 108 11.66 -1.35 12.21
N SER A 109 11.04 -0.30 12.73
CA SER A 109 9.57 -0.21 12.82
C SER A 109 8.89 -0.06 11.46
N GLN A 110 9.60 0.48 10.47
CA GLN A 110 9.06 0.73 9.13
C GLN A 110 9.46 -0.33 8.10
N ARG A 111 10.50 -1.10 8.41
CA ARG A 111 11.11 -2.02 7.44
C ARG A 111 10.13 -3.07 6.91
N CYS A 112 9.38 -3.70 7.78
CA CYS A 112 8.44 -4.75 7.37
C CYS A 112 7.34 -4.23 6.47
N CYS A 113 6.76 -3.12 6.84
CA CYS A 113 5.70 -2.46 6.10
C CYS A 113 6.17 -2.07 4.69
N LEU A 114 7.35 -1.44 4.59
CA LEU A 114 7.90 -1.00 3.31
C LEU A 114 8.33 -2.18 2.43
N ASN A 115 8.93 -3.21 3.00
CA ASN A 115 9.31 -4.40 2.23
C ASN A 115 8.08 -5.16 1.74
N ARG A 116 7.01 -5.18 2.52
CA ARG A 116 5.75 -5.75 2.07
C ARG A 116 5.22 -5.02 0.82
N ALA A 117 5.20 -3.68 0.87
CA ALA A 117 4.82 -2.88 -0.29
C ALA A 117 5.73 -3.14 -1.50
N LEU A 118 7.05 -3.19 -1.28
CA LEU A 118 8.03 -3.48 -2.33
C LEU A 118 7.79 -4.85 -2.96
N GLY A 119 7.55 -5.87 -2.13
CA GLY A 119 7.31 -7.22 -2.62
C GLY A 119 6.19 -7.27 -3.66
N TYR A 120 5.05 -6.63 -3.34
CA TYR A 120 3.92 -6.58 -4.26
C TYR A 120 4.22 -5.75 -5.51
N LEU A 121 4.92 -4.63 -5.38
CA LEU A 121 5.30 -3.81 -6.53
C LEU A 121 6.22 -4.59 -7.49
N TYR A 122 7.19 -5.32 -6.96
CA TYR A 122 8.06 -6.16 -7.79
C TYR A 122 7.30 -7.29 -8.48
N VAL A 123 6.32 -7.89 -7.80
CA VAL A 123 5.46 -8.92 -8.41
C VAL A 123 4.72 -8.36 -9.62
N ARG A 124 4.20 -7.14 -9.53
CA ARG A 124 3.51 -6.47 -10.64
C ARG A 124 4.43 -6.31 -11.86
N ASN A 125 5.74 -6.18 -11.62
CA ASN A 125 6.74 -6.03 -12.67
C ASN A 125 7.38 -7.37 -13.10
N ASN A 126 6.89 -8.48 -12.57
CA ASN A 126 7.45 -9.82 -12.80
C ASN A 126 8.92 -9.94 -12.39
N ASP A 127 9.37 -9.09 -11.46
CA ASP A 127 10.72 -9.15 -10.90
C ASP A 127 10.70 -10.02 -9.65
N PHE A 128 10.64 -11.32 -9.85
CA PHE A 128 10.49 -12.27 -8.75
C PHE A 128 11.74 -12.39 -7.89
N ALA A 129 12.92 -12.15 -8.45
CA ALA A 129 14.16 -12.16 -7.68
C ALA A 129 14.15 -11.09 -6.59
N LYS A 130 13.82 -9.84 -6.96
CA LYS A 130 13.72 -8.74 -6.01
C LYS A 130 12.53 -8.89 -5.09
N ALA A 131 11.41 -9.39 -5.61
CA ALA A 131 10.24 -9.67 -4.78
C ALA A 131 10.57 -10.68 -3.69
N ALA A 132 11.33 -11.74 -4.01
CA ALA A 132 11.75 -12.73 -3.04
C ALA A 132 12.62 -12.13 -1.93
N GLU A 133 13.55 -11.25 -2.29
CA GLU A 133 14.36 -10.54 -1.29
C GLU A 133 13.50 -9.72 -0.34
N ALA A 134 12.53 -8.98 -0.89
CA ALA A 134 11.61 -8.18 -0.08
C ALA A 134 10.76 -9.05 0.84
N PHE A 135 10.21 -10.15 0.34
CA PHE A 135 9.38 -11.04 1.15
C PHE A 135 10.17 -11.79 2.22
N LYS A 136 11.46 -12.04 2.04
CA LYS A 136 12.30 -12.60 3.09
C LYS A 136 12.37 -11.67 4.30
N GLU A 137 12.46 -10.37 4.07
CA GLU A 137 12.40 -9.38 5.15
C GLU A 137 11.03 -9.37 5.84
N VAL A 138 9.97 -9.50 5.08
CA VAL A 138 8.59 -9.54 5.62
C VAL A 138 8.37 -10.79 6.48
N THR A 139 8.86 -11.94 6.04
CA THR A 139 8.68 -13.19 6.78
C THR A 139 9.45 -13.23 8.09
N ALA A 140 10.43 -12.34 8.27
CA ALA A 140 11.11 -12.16 9.54
C ALA A 140 10.26 -11.38 10.57
N CYS A 141 9.06 -10.94 10.20
CA CYS A 141 8.15 -10.16 11.06
C CYS A 141 6.80 -10.86 11.23
N PRO A 142 6.77 -12.06 11.84
CA PRO A 142 5.59 -12.94 11.83
C PRO A 142 4.27 -12.32 12.25
N PRO A 143 4.22 -11.44 13.29
CA PRO A 143 2.93 -10.93 13.75
C PRO A 143 2.19 -10.05 12.74
N GLN A 144 2.86 -9.62 11.69
CA GLN A 144 2.30 -8.70 10.69
C GLN A 144 1.87 -9.40 9.41
N LEU A 145 2.12 -10.70 9.30
CA LEU A 145 1.76 -11.45 8.10
C LEU A 145 0.26 -11.72 8.02
N GLN A 146 -0.32 -11.34 6.90
CA GLN A 146 -1.70 -11.68 6.56
C GLN A 146 -1.70 -12.97 5.73
N PRO A 147 -2.84 -13.72 5.71
CA PRO A 147 -2.91 -14.92 4.86
C PRO A 147 -2.55 -14.69 3.40
N ASN A 148 -2.96 -13.56 2.84
CA ASN A 148 -2.62 -13.20 1.47
C ASN A 148 -1.11 -13.00 1.29
N ASP A 149 -0.42 -12.49 2.30
CA ASP A 149 1.03 -12.28 2.24
C ASP A 149 1.76 -13.62 2.22
N VAL A 150 1.29 -14.58 2.99
CA VAL A 150 1.86 -15.94 3.00
C VAL A 150 1.71 -16.60 1.63
N MET A 151 0.52 -16.51 1.04
CA MET A 151 0.26 -17.06 -0.28
C MET A 151 1.14 -16.40 -1.35
N MET A 152 1.24 -15.08 -1.31
CA MET A 152 2.04 -14.32 -2.28
C MET A 152 3.53 -14.62 -2.11
N ALA A 153 4.03 -14.66 -0.88
CA ALA A 153 5.44 -14.97 -0.61
C ALA A 153 5.79 -16.39 -1.10
N SER A 154 4.91 -17.36 -0.84
CA SER A 154 5.10 -18.72 -1.32
C SER A 154 5.20 -18.77 -2.84
N TYR A 155 4.28 -18.11 -3.53
CA TYR A 155 4.29 -18.02 -4.98
C TYR A 155 5.57 -17.37 -5.51
N VAL A 156 5.97 -16.26 -4.90
CA VAL A 156 7.17 -15.51 -5.29
C VAL A 156 8.43 -16.36 -5.11
N PHE A 157 8.56 -17.05 -3.98
CA PHE A 157 9.71 -17.91 -3.73
C PHE A 157 9.81 -19.02 -4.76
N GLU A 158 8.68 -19.63 -5.15
CA GLU A 158 8.67 -20.63 -6.22
C GLU A 158 9.09 -20.05 -7.56
N GLN A 159 8.56 -18.89 -7.91
CA GLN A 159 8.91 -18.23 -9.18
C GLN A 159 10.39 -17.83 -9.22
N ALA A 160 10.97 -17.48 -8.08
CA ALA A 160 12.39 -17.12 -7.97
C ALA A 160 13.30 -18.35 -7.90
N GLY A 161 12.72 -19.55 -7.87
CA GLY A 161 13.50 -20.79 -7.80
C GLY A 161 13.94 -21.19 -6.39
N ASP A 162 13.44 -20.52 -5.35
CA ASP A 162 13.73 -20.84 -3.95
C ASP A 162 12.63 -21.71 -3.36
N LYS A 163 12.65 -22.98 -3.71
CA LYS A 163 11.63 -23.94 -3.25
C LYS A 163 11.69 -24.18 -1.75
N GLU A 164 12.87 -24.10 -1.17
CA GLU A 164 13.07 -24.28 0.27
C GLU A 164 12.36 -23.18 1.05
N ALA A 165 12.54 -21.91 0.67
CA ALA A 165 11.84 -20.79 1.29
C ALA A 165 10.32 -20.89 1.12
N ALA A 166 9.87 -21.31 -0.05
CA ALA A 166 8.44 -21.49 -0.32
C ALA A 166 7.81 -22.54 0.60
N GLU A 167 8.48 -23.67 0.76
CA GLU A 167 8.00 -24.75 1.62
C GLU A 167 8.00 -24.32 3.09
N LYS A 168 9.07 -23.66 3.53
CA LYS A 168 9.20 -23.18 4.90
C LYS A 168 8.06 -22.26 5.30
N ILE A 169 7.73 -21.29 4.43
CA ILE A 169 6.65 -20.36 4.77
C ILE A 169 5.28 -21.02 4.82
N ARG A 170 5.05 -22.06 4.02
CA ARG A 170 3.82 -22.84 4.07
C ARG A 170 3.71 -23.62 5.38
N GLN A 171 4.82 -24.17 5.87
CA GLN A 171 4.86 -24.94 7.11
C GLN A 171 4.70 -24.06 8.34
N ASP A 172 5.25 -22.84 8.31
CA ASP A 172 5.23 -21.91 9.44
C ASP A 172 3.90 -21.15 9.58
N SER A 173 2.99 -21.30 8.62
CA SER A 173 1.72 -20.58 8.62
C SER A 173 0.51 -21.40 9.08
#